data_93f8bd60fed772ff77b8f94e2476b824
#
_entry.id   93f8bd60fed772ff77b8f94e2476b824
#
_cell.length_a   1.000
_cell.length_b   1.000
_cell.length_c   1.000
_cell.angle_alpha   90.00
_cell.angle_beta   90.00
_cell.angle_gamma   90.00
#
_symmetry.space_group_name_H-M   'P 1'
#
loop_
_entity.id
_entity.type
_entity.pdbx_description
1 polymer ?
#
loop_
_entity_poly.entity_id
_entity_poly.type
_entity_poly.pdbx_seq_one_letter_code
_entity_poly.pdbx_strand_id
1 'polypeptide(L)'
;MSLSPINQTNLFSLDNYLSEFVELYKKKRLPTKILLSGDKGLGKSTLAFHLVNYILSINEEHPYIIKESKINPDNKSYKLVINGSNPNILLVDTLSEKKNIDINQIRELINNLNKSSFNNKERFIIIDNIETLNISSINALLKVLEEPPSNTYFILINNDRFILPTLKSRCINFKISLDHKTSILVINKILDSDIMKFINKDLLNYYLTPGQIYYLIEFFKIQKHDLKDYD
;
A
#
# COMPACT_ATOMS: atom_id res chain seq x y z
N MET A 1 5.67 -17.76 -1.34
CA MET A 1 4.46 -16.94 -1.60
C MET A 1 4.89 -15.51 -1.89
N SER A 2 4.35 -14.87 -2.91
CA SER A 2 4.66 -13.46 -3.17
C SER A 2 3.98 -12.58 -2.11
N LEU A 3 4.77 -11.70 -1.44
CA LEU A 3 4.24 -10.66 -0.54
C LEU A 3 3.61 -9.48 -1.32
N SER A 4 3.04 -9.74 -2.50
CA SER A 4 2.31 -8.68 -3.22
C SER A 4 1.21 -8.10 -2.31
N PRO A 5 1.18 -6.78 -2.09
CA PRO A 5 0.18 -6.13 -1.23
C PRO A 5 -1.27 -6.45 -1.61
N ILE A 6 -1.52 -6.65 -2.91
CA ILE A 6 -2.84 -6.98 -3.46
C ILE A 6 -3.34 -8.34 -2.96
N ASN A 7 -2.43 -9.30 -2.75
CA ASN A 7 -2.76 -10.68 -2.37
C ASN A 7 -2.88 -10.88 -0.85
N GLN A 8 -2.51 -9.86 -0.06
CA GLN A 8 -2.56 -9.95 1.39
C GLN A 8 -3.99 -9.75 1.89
N THR A 9 -4.60 -10.83 2.38
CA THR A 9 -5.96 -10.77 2.94
C THR A 9 -5.97 -10.41 4.42
N ASN A 10 -4.85 -10.53 5.13
CA ASN A 10 -4.73 -10.16 6.53
C ASN A 10 -3.91 -8.88 6.69
N LEU A 11 -4.38 -7.94 7.50
CA LEU A 11 -3.65 -6.75 7.89
C LEU A 11 -3.06 -6.97 9.29
N PHE A 12 -1.74 -6.97 9.38
CA PHE A 12 -1.05 -7.21 10.65
C PHE A 12 -0.57 -5.89 11.27
N SER A 13 -1.01 -5.62 12.50
CA SER A 13 -0.55 -4.51 13.36
C SER A 13 -0.71 -3.09 12.76
N LEU A 14 -1.50 -2.96 11.70
CA LEU A 14 -1.91 -1.67 11.12
C LEU A 14 -3.42 -1.41 11.29
N ASP A 15 -4.07 -2.21 12.11
CA ASP A 15 -5.51 -2.14 12.41
C ASP A 15 -5.92 -0.80 13.03
N ASN A 16 -5.07 -0.18 13.84
CA ASN A 16 -5.33 1.15 14.38
C ASN A 16 -5.42 2.22 13.28
N TYR A 17 -4.49 2.21 12.32
CA TYR A 17 -4.52 3.12 11.17
C TYR A 17 -5.75 2.87 10.28
N LEU A 18 -6.08 1.59 10.04
CA LEU A 18 -7.28 1.25 9.27
C LEU A 18 -8.53 1.73 9.98
N SER A 19 -8.63 1.53 11.30
CA SER A 19 -9.78 1.96 12.11
C SER A 19 -9.97 3.48 12.08
N GLU A 20 -8.87 4.25 12.14
CA GLU A 20 -8.89 5.70 12.00
C GLU A 20 -9.45 6.13 10.63
N PHE A 21 -8.95 5.54 9.54
CA PHE A 21 -9.44 5.83 8.18
C PHE A 21 -10.92 5.45 8.00
N VAL A 22 -11.32 4.31 8.53
CA VAL A 22 -12.72 3.84 8.50
C VAL A 22 -13.63 4.81 9.23
N GLU A 23 -13.22 5.32 10.39
CA GLU A 23 -13.96 6.32 11.13
C GLU A 23 -14.08 7.64 10.38
N LEU A 24 -12.97 8.11 9.80
CA LEU A 24 -12.95 9.31 8.96
C LEU A 24 -13.92 9.15 7.77
N TYR A 25 -13.90 7.98 7.13
CA TYR A 25 -14.81 7.70 6.02
C TYR A 25 -16.28 7.71 6.45
N LYS A 26 -16.62 7.00 7.54
CA LYS A 26 -17.99 6.97 8.07
C LYS A 26 -18.52 8.37 8.44
N LYS A 27 -17.63 9.23 8.96
CA LYS A 27 -17.94 10.63 9.28
C LYS A 27 -17.93 11.56 8.07
N LYS A 28 -17.71 11.05 6.84
CA LYS A 28 -17.55 11.83 5.60
C LYS A 28 -16.42 12.86 5.68
N ARG A 29 -15.35 12.54 6.39
CA ARG A 29 -14.17 13.39 6.65
C ARG A 29 -12.87 12.77 6.13
N LEU A 30 -12.94 11.61 5.46
CA LEU A 30 -11.75 11.01 4.85
C LEU A 30 -11.18 11.99 3.81
N PRO A 31 -9.91 12.40 3.92
CA PRO A 31 -9.30 13.28 2.93
C PRO A 31 -9.29 12.62 1.55
N THR A 32 -9.59 13.41 0.51
CA THR A 32 -9.54 12.92 -0.87
C THR A 32 -8.12 12.75 -1.39
N LYS A 33 -7.12 13.30 -0.68
CA LYS A 33 -5.68 13.23 -1.02
C LYS A 33 -4.90 12.83 0.22
N ILE A 34 -4.58 11.53 0.28
CA ILE A 34 -3.88 10.88 1.39
C ILE A 34 -2.44 10.59 0.96
N LEU A 35 -1.48 10.94 1.81
CA LEU A 35 -0.09 10.54 1.69
C LEU A 35 0.23 9.57 2.84
N LEU A 36 0.57 8.33 2.53
CA LEU A 36 1.10 7.36 3.49
C LEU A 36 2.63 7.41 3.44
N SER A 37 3.26 7.94 4.48
CA SER A 37 4.71 8.04 4.57
C SER A 37 5.29 7.12 5.65
N GLY A 38 6.54 6.70 5.49
CA GLY A 38 7.27 5.83 6.41
C GLY A 38 8.16 4.84 5.67
N ASP A 39 8.99 4.10 6.39
CA ASP A 39 9.98 3.19 5.82
C ASP A 39 9.37 2.19 4.83
N LYS A 40 10.18 1.76 3.86
CA LYS A 40 9.81 0.70 2.92
C LYS A 40 9.60 -0.61 3.69
N GLY A 41 8.53 -1.34 3.37
CA GLY A 41 8.26 -2.64 3.98
C GLY A 41 7.38 -2.61 5.24
N LEU A 42 6.81 -1.45 5.62
CA LEU A 42 5.85 -1.32 6.73
C LEU A 42 4.43 -1.81 6.40
N GLY A 43 4.14 -2.18 5.14
CA GLY A 43 2.79 -2.61 4.73
C GLY A 43 1.86 -1.46 4.34
N LYS A 44 2.38 -0.27 3.97
CA LYS A 44 1.57 0.89 3.57
C LYS A 44 0.65 0.59 2.38
N SER A 45 1.15 -0.10 1.37
CA SER A 45 0.36 -0.51 0.21
C SER A 45 -0.73 -1.51 0.61
N THR A 46 -0.41 -2.47 1.49
CA THR A 46 -1.41 -3.39 2.06
C THR A 46 -2.50 -2.63 2.80
N LEU A 47 -2.15 -1.66 3.65
CA LEU A 47 -3.11 -0.80 4.34
C LEU A 47 -4.02 -0.04 3.36
N ALA A 48 -3.44 0.51 2.28
CA ALA A 48 -4.21 1.19 1.23
C ALA A 48 -5.23 0.24 0.57
N PHE A 49 -4.82 -0.98 0.19
CA PHE A 49 -5.73 -1.98 -0.39
C PHE A 49 -6.81 -2.42 0.59
N HIS A 50 -6.50 -2.59 1.87
CA HIS A 50 -7.49 -2.92 2.90
C HIS A 50 -8.53 -1.82 3.08
N LEU A 51 -8.11 -0.55 3.14
CA LEU A 51 -9.03 0.59 3.20
C LEU A 51 -9.94 0.64 1.98
N VAL A 52 -9.37 0.53 0.78
CA VAL A 52 -10.14 0.56 -0.48
C VAL A 52 -11.11 -0.61 -0.57
N ASN A 53 -10.66 -1.82 -0.20
CA ASN A 53 -11.54 -2.98 -0.17
C ASN A 53 -12.68 -2.81 0.84
N TYR A 54 -12.39 -2.30 2.04
CA TYR A 54 -13.42 -1.98 3.03
C TYR A 54 -14.50 -1.09 2.41
N ILE A 55 -14.12 0.04 1.79
CA ILE A 55 -15.08 1.01 1.26
C ILE A 55 -15.89 0.42 0.09
N LEU A 56 -15.23 -0.24 -0.85
CA LEU A 56 -15.90 -0.77 -2.04
C LEU A 56 -16.83 -1.96 -1.75
N SER A 57 -16.58 -2.68 -0.66
CA SER A 57 -17.32 -3.89 -0.30
C SER A 57 -18.45 -3.68 0.72
N ILE A 58 -18.68 -2.45 1.20
CA ILE A 58 -19.68 -2.17 2.26
C ILE A 58 -21.05 -2.81 1.99
N ASN A 59 -21.51 -2.82 0.74
CA ASN A 59 -22.82 -3.34 0.33
C ASN A 59 -22.69 -4.67 -0.45
N GLU A 60 -21.57 -5.39 -0.32
CA GLU A 60 -21.41 -6.70 -0.94
C GLU A 60 -21.87 -7.83 -0.01
N GLU A 61 -22.21 -8.98 -0.58
CA GLU A 61 -22.63 -10.17 0.18
C GLU A 61 -21.53 -10.63 1.15
N HIS A 62 -20.25 -10.50 0.74
CA HIS A 62 -19.09 -10.85 1.55
C HIS A 62 -18.22 -9.60 1.81
N PRO A 63 -18.64 -8.70 2.72
CA PRO A 63 -17.92 -7.46 2.97
C PRO A 63 -16.60 -7.71 3.72
N TYR A 64 -15.79 -6.66 3.81
CA TYR A 64 -14.58 -6.66 4.63
C TYR A 64 -14.87 -6.98 6.10
N ILE A 65 -14.07 -7.87 6.72
CA ILE A 65 -14.24 -8.29 8.11
C ILE A 65 -13.45 -7.33 9.02
N ILE A 66 -14.09 -6.24 9.44
CA ILE A 66 -13.40 -5.15 10.17
C ILE A 66 -12.83 -5.60 11.52
N LYS A 67 -13.52 -6.50 12.23
CA LYS A 67 -13.08 -7.00 13.55
C LYS A 67 -11.78 -7.82 13.49
N GLU A 68 -11.53 -8.44 12.35
CA GLU A 68 -10.35 -9.27 12.11
C GLU A 68 -9.30 -8.56 11.26
N SER A 69 -9.59 -7.33 10.82
CA SER A 69 -8.77 -6.58 9.85
C SER A 69 -8.43 -7.44 8.62
N LYS A 70 -9.48 -8.10 8.08
CA LYS A 70 -9.32 -9.13 7.05
C LYS A 70 -10.22 -8.90 5.86
N ILE A 71 -9.65 -9.06 4.66
CA ILE A 71 -10.39 -9.14 3.41
C ILE A 71 -11.01 -10.52 3.29
N ASN A 72 -12.33 -10.60 3.05
CA ASN A 72 -12.97 -11.87 2.74
C ASN A 72 -12.56 -12.31 1.32
N PRO A 73 -11.99 -13.51 1.12
CA PRO A 73 -11.60 -13.99 -0.20
C PRO A 73 -12.76 -14.09 -1.22
N ASP A 74 -14.00 -14.23 -0.72
CA ASP A 74 -15.20 -14.30 -1.56
C ASP A 74 -15.76 -12.93 -1.94
N ASN A 75 -15.17 -11.86 -1.41
CA ASN A 75 -15.48 -10.49 -1.72
C ASN A 75 -15.34 -10.19 -3.22
N LYS A 76 -16.40 -9.64 -3.84
CA LYS A 76 -16.42 -9.35 -5.28
C LYS A 76 -15.37 -8.31 -5.66
N SER A 77 -15.29 -7.22 -4.90
CA SER A 77 -14.29 -6.16 -5.15
C SER A 77 -12.87 -6.70 -5.08
N TYR A 78 -12.58 -7.61 -4.13
CA TYR A 78 -11.27 -8.24 -4.02
C TYR A 78 -10.93 -9.12 -5.23
N LYS A 79 -11.86 -9.98 -5.65
CA LYS A 79 -11.69 -10.82 -6.85
C LYS A 79 -11.41 -9.98 -8.10
N LEU A 80 -12.09 -8.85 -8.25
CA LEU A 80 -11.85 -7.91 -9.36
C LEU A 80 -10.47 -7.24 -9.27
N VAL A 81 -9.98 -6.93 -8.06
CA VAL A 81 -8.64 -6.34 -7.86
C VAL A 81 -7.55 -7.32 -8.24
N ILE A 82 -7.63 -8.56 -7.76
CA ILE A 82 -6.63 -9.61 -8.10
C ILE A 82 -6.57 -9.84 -9.61
N ASN A 83 -7.71 -9.80 -10.29
CA ASN A 83 -7.81 -9.99 -11.74
C ASN A 83 -7.45 -8.71 -12.55
N GLY A 84 -7.06 -7.61 -11.89
CA GLY A 84 -6.72 -6.35 -12.54
C GLY A 84 -7.89 -5.70 -13.29
N SER A 85 -9.14 -6.05 -12.95
CA SER A 85 -10.35 -5.63 -13.68
C SER A 85 -11.31 -4.76 -12.86
N ASN A 86 -10.89 -4.30 -11.67
CA ASN A 86 -11.73 -3.44 -10.85
C ASN A 86 -11.80 -2.02 -11.44
N PRO A 87 -13.00 -1.56 -11.90
CA PRO A 87 -13.13 -0.27 -12.57
C PRO A 87 -12.97 0.93 -11.61
N ASN A 88 -13.03 0.69 -10.31
CA ASN A 88 -12.95 1.72 -9.28
C ASN A 88 -11.54 1.91 -8.73
N ILE A 89 -10.56 1.11 -9.16
CA ILE A 89 -9.18 1.18 -8.68
C ILE A 89 -8.25 1.39 -9.87
N LEU A 90 -7.43 2.43 -9.79
CA LEU A 90 -6.31 2.68 -10.69
C LEU A 90 -5.03 2.59 -9.88
N LEU A 91 -4.15 1.67 -10.26
CA LEU A 91 -2.87 1.46 -9.61
C LEU A 91 -1.73 1.95 -10.50
N VAL A 92 -0.83 2.73 -9.94
CA VAL A 92 0.44 3.12 -10.56
C VAL A 92 1.58 2.75 -9.62
N ASP A 93 2.56 2.05 -10.15
CA ASP A 93 3.78 1.66 -9.45
C ASP A 93 4.94 1.55 -10.43
N THR A 94 6.14 1.39 -9.92
CA THR A 94 7.31 1.07 -10.73
C THR A 94 7.11 -0.26 -11.45
N LEU A 95 7.38 -0.29 -12.74
CA LEU A 95 7.38 -1.55 -13.51
C LEU A 95 8.60 -2.39 -13.11
N SER A 96 8.47 -3.71 -13.19
CA SER A 96 9.53 -4.67 -12.80
C SER A 96 10.89 -4.40 -13.46
N GLU A 97 10.88 -3.83 -14.66
CA GLU A 97 12.09 -3.50 -15.43
C GLU A 97 12.54 -2.04 -15.30
N LYS A 98 11.75 -1.18 -14.66
CA LYS A 98 12.02 0.27 -14.54
C LYS A 98 12.15 0.67 -13.07
N LYS A 99 13.18 1.49 -12.79
CA LYS A 99 13.39 2.05 -11.43
C LYS A 99 12.49 3.24 -11.12
N ASN A 100 11.86 3.84 -12.12
CA ASN A 100 11.08 5.07 -11.99
C ASN A 100 9.68 4.91 -12.60
N ILE A 101 8.72 5.61 -12.04
CA ILE A 101 7.40 5.80 -12.65
C ILE A 101 7.54 6.79 -13.80
N ASP A 102 7.15 6.34 -14.98
CA ASP A 102 7.28 7.07 -16.23
C ASP A 102 6.09 8.03 -16.43
N ILE A 103 6.32 9.14 -17.15
CA ILE A 103 5.28 10.12 -17.46
C ILE A 103 4.10 9.53 -18.21
N ASN A 104 4.32 8.49 -19.02
CA ASN A 104 3.24 7.84 -19.79
C ASN A 104 2.27 7.10 -18.87
N GLN A 105 2.75 6.47 -17.77
CA GLN A 105 1.89 5.87 -16.75
C GLN A 105 0.96 6.92 -16.11
N ILE A 106 1.48 8.12 -15.82
CA ILE A 106 0.68 9.22 -15.26
C ILE A 106 -0.30 9.78 -16.30
N ARG A 107 0.11 9.90 -17.57
CA ARG A 107 -0.80 10.33 -18.65
C ARG A 107 -1.92 9.32 -18.87
N GLU A 108 -1.61 8.04 -18.86
CA GLU A 108 -2.61 6.97 -18.96
C GLU A 108 -3.58 7.00 -17.77
N LEU A 109 -3.08 7.18 -16.55
CA LEU A 109 -3.89 7.40 -15.36
C LEU A 109 -4.87 8.56 -15.57
N ILE A 110 -4.39 9.72 -16.01
CA ILE A 110 -5.20 10.93 -16.24
C ILE A 110 -6.26 10.66 -17.31
N ASN A 111 -5.90 10.01 -18.43
CA ASN A 111 -6.83 9.65 -19.48
C ASN A 111 -7.93 8.70 -18.97
N ASN A 112 -7.59 7.75 -18.09
CA ASN A 112 -8.58 6.86 -17.48
C ASN A 112 -9.47 7.57 -16.45
N LEU A 113 -8.96 8.59 -15.76
CA LEU A 113 -9.75 9.42 -14.84
C LEU A 113 -10.80 10.25 -15.57
N ASN A 114 -10.50 10.70 -16.79
CA ASN A 114 -11.42 11.51 -17.60
C ASN A 114 -12.55 10.68 -18.25
N LYS A 115 -12.44 9.33 -18.22
CA LYS A 115 -13.56 8.47 -18.65
C LYS A 115 -14.64 8.47 -17.59
N SER A 116 -15.91 8.46 -18.01
CA SER A 116 -17.04 8.39 -17.11
C SER A 116 -16.94 7.16 -16.19
N SER A 117 -17.32 7.33 -14.93
CA SER A 117 -17.43 6.22 -13.98
C SER A 117 -18.51 5.23 -14.46
N PHE A 118 -18.20 3.94 -14.49
CA PHE A 118 -19.17 2.89 -14.87
C PHE A 118 -20.26 2.68 -13.80
N ASN A 119 -20.04 3.20 -12.60
CA ASN A 119 -20.97 3.06 -11.47
C ASN A 119 -20.84 4.30 -10.55
N ASN A 120 -21.76 4.42 -9.60
CA ASN A 120 -21.78 5.54 -8.63
C ASN A 120 -20.85 5.31 -7.42
N LYS A 121 -19.98 4.29 -7.47
CA LYS A 121 -19.02 4.03 -6.38
C LYS A 121 -17.84 5.00 -6.46
N GLU A 122 -17.17 5.18 -5.33
CA GLU A 122 -15.92 5.92 -5.23
C GLU A 122 -14.83 5.32 -6.12
N ARG A 123 -13.96 6.18 -6.62
CA ARG A 123 -12.76 5.80 -7.39
C ARG A 123 -11.53 6.03 -6.54
N PHE A 124 -10.62 5.07 -6.54
CA PHE A 124 -9.37 5.11 -5.79
C PHE A 124 -8.18 5.04 -6.73
N ILE A 125 -7.29 6.00 -6.58
CA ILE A 125 -6.02 6.04 -7.27
C ILE A 125 -4.94 5.75 -6.25
N ILE A 126 -4.26 4.63 -6.39
CA ILE A 126 -3.13 4.25 -5.55
C ILE A 126 -1.86 4.44 -6.37
N ILE A 127 -0.96 5.31 -5.90
CA ILE A 127 0.35 5.51 -6.51
C ILE A 127 1.40 5.10 -5.48
N ASP A 128 2.04 3.94 -5.71
CA ASP A 128 3.12 3.47 -4.85
C ASP A 128 4.48 3.99 -5.33
N ASN A 129 5.45 4.07 -4.44
CA ASN A 129 6.81 4.56 -4.74
C ASN A 129 6.84 5.95 -5.38
N ILE A 130 6.04 6.91 -4.87
CA ILE A 130 5.92 8.26 -5.45
C ILE A 130 7.24 9.03 -5.48
N GLU A 131 8.20 8.67 -4.65
CA GLU A 131 9.57 9.20 -4.65
C GLU A 131 10.33 8.89 -5.96
N THR A 132 9.83 7.96 -6.77
CA THR A 132 10.42 7.58 -8.05
C THR A 132 9.82 8.34 -9.25
N LEU A 133 8.85 9.22 -9.00
CA LEU A 133 8.29 10.09 -10.03
C LEU A 133 9.34 11.10 -10.52
N ASN A 134 9.51 11.24 -11.82
CA ASN A 134 10.31 12.34 -12.37
C ASN A 134 9.51 13.66 -12.33
N ILE A 135 10.21 14.79 -12.53
CA ILE A 135 9.63 16.14 -12.46
C ILE A 135 8.42 16.29 -13.38
N SER A 136 8.50 15.76 -14.60
CA SER A 136 7.41 15.85 -15.59
C SER A 136 6.18 15.06 -15.13
N SER A 137 6.38 13.87 -14.54
CA SER A 137 5.31 13.05 -13.96
C SER A 137 4.66 13.75 -12.77
N ILE A 138 5.47 14.36 -11.89
CA ILE A 138 4.97 15.14 -10.74
C ILE A 138 4.12 16.32 -11.22
N ASN A 139 4.61 17.12 -12.18
CA ASN A 139 3.87 18.27 -12.69
C ASN A 139 2.53 17.88 -13.34
N ALA A 140 2.48 16.74 -14.02
CA ALA A 140 1.24 16.21 -14.56
C ALA A 140 0.26 15.78 -13.45
N LEU A 141 0.78 15.11 -12.41
CA LEU A 141 0.00 14.67 -11.26
C LEU A 141 -0.54 15.85 -10.44
N LEU A 142 0.26 16.88 -10.23
CA LEU A 142 -0.14 18.08 -9.46
C LEU A 142 -1.40 18.74 -10.02
N LYS A 143 -1.55 18.82 -11.36
CA LYS A 143 -2.75 19.39 -12.00
C LYS A 143 -4.02 18.64 -11.61
N VAL A 144 -3.97 17.31 -11.54
CA VAL A 144 -5.13 16.49 -11.17
C VAL A 144 -5.38 16.52 -9.67
N LEU A 145 -4.31 16.65 -8.88
CA LEU A 145 -4.46 16.80 -7.43
C LEU A 145 -5.04 18.16 -7.04
N GLU A 146 -4.87 19.21 -7.84
CA GLU A 146 -5.49 20.51 -7.59
C GLU A 146 -7.00 20.44 -7.79
N GLU A 147 -7.45 19.85 -8.88
CA GLU A 147 -8.85 19.73 -9.25
C GLU A 147 -9.22 18.25 -9.50
N PRO A 148 -9.33 17.43 -8.44
CA PRO A 148 -9.65 16.01 -8.60
C PRO A 148 -11.08 15.83 -9.10
N PRO A 149 -11.35 14.82 -9.95
CA PRO A 149 -12.72 14.46 -10.30
C PRO A 149 -13.56 14.13 -9.05
N SER A 150 -14.87 14.35 -9.13
CA SER A 150 -15.78 14.02 -8.03
C SER A 150 -15.69 12.55 -7.64
N ASN A 151 -15.95 12.23 -6.38
CA ASN A 151 -15.90 10.88 -5.81
C ASN A 151 -14.58 10.14 -6.06
N THR A 152 -13.47 10.89 -6.12
CA THR A 152 -12.14 10.32 -6.40
C THR A 152 -11.20 10.55 -5.20
N TYR A 153 -10.55 9.49 -4.76
CA TYR A 153 -9.58 9.49 -3.67
C TYR A 153 -8.19 9.12 -4.21
N PHE A 154 -7.19 9.91 -3.84
CA PHE A 154 -5.79 9.64 -4.13
C PHE A 154 -5.10 9.13 -2.87
N ILE A 155 -4.44 7.98 -2.96
CA ILE A 155 -3.60 7.40 -1.91
C ILE A 155 -2.19 7.30 -2.48
N LEU A 156 -1.34 8.21 -2.04
CA LEU A 156 0.06 8.30 -2.43
C LEU A 156 0.91 7.61 -1.38
N ILE A 157 1.87 6.79 -1.79
CA ILE A 157 2.71 6.02 -0.86
C ILE A 157 4.17 6.41 -1.07
N ASN A 158 4.78 6.94 0.00
CA ASN A 158 6.20 7.34 0.05
C ASN A 158 6.97 6.42 1.00
N ASN A 159 8.13 5.94 0.56
CA ASN A 159 9.02 5.07 1.32
C ASN A 159 10.13 5.85 2.06
N ASP A 160 9.72 6.90 2.77
CA ASP A 160 10.54 7.81 3.59
C ASP A 160 11.72 8.43 2.82
N ARG A 161 11.52 8.68 1.52
CA ARG A 161 12.46 9.40 0.66
C ARG A 161 11.96 10.81 0.39
N PHE A 162 12.86 11.65 -0.08
CA PHE A 162 12.52 13.02 -0.46
C PHE A 162 11.45 13.03 -1.56
N ILE A 163 10.42 13.83 -1.36
CA ILE A 163 9.40 14.18 -2.35
C ILE A 163 9.27 15.70 -2.40
N LEU A 164 8.86 16.22 -3.54
CA LEU A 164 8.72 17.66 -3.71
C LEU A 164 7.71 18.24 -2.69
N PRO A 165 8.07 19.38 -2.04
CA PRO A 165 7.16 20.06 -1.10
C PRO A 165 5.80 20.41 -1.70
N THR A 166 5.76 20.73 -3.00
CA THR A 166 4.52 21.01 -3.75
C THR A 166 3.57 19.84 -3.81
N LEU A 167 4.07 18.60 -3.86
CA LEU A 167 3.26 17.40 -3.80
C LEU A 167 2.79 17.14 -2.35
N LYS A 168 3.72 17.25 -1.41
CA LYS A 168 3.43 17.02 0.01
C LYS A 168 2.38 17.98 0.57
N SER A 169 2.42 19.26 0.16
CA SER A 169 1.48 20.29 0.66
C SER A 169 0.04 20.12 0.19
N ARG A 170 -0.20 19.31 -0.84
CA ARG A 170 -1.53 19.01 -1.39
C ARG A 170 -2.19 17.78 -0.78
N CYS A 171 -1.48 17.06 0.09
CA CYS A 171 -1.97 15.81 0.68
C CYS A 171 -2.00 15.90 2.21
N ILE A 172 -2.93 15.22 2.82
CA ILE A 172 -2.88 14.97 4.27
C ILE A 172 -1.93 13.80 4.51
N ASN A 173 -0.87 14.05 5.26
CA ASN A 173 0.16 13.05 5.52
C ASN A 173 -0.15 12.24 6.77
N PHE A 174 -0.23 10.93 6.62
CA PHE A 174 -0.29 9.96 7.69
C PHE A 174 1.06 9.22 7.76
N LYS A 175 1.79 9.43 8.86
CA LYS A 175 3.06 8.75 9.07
C LYS A 175 2.82 7.37 9.66
N ILE A 176 3.16 6.33 8.91
CA ILE A 176 3.05 4.93 9.32
C ILE A 176 4.36 4.50 9.93
N SER A 177 4.30 3.91 11.10
CA SER A 177 5.46 3.35 11.80
C SER A 177 5.07 2.10 12.57
N LEU A 178 6.03 1.20 12.72
CA LEU A 178 5.97 0.06 13.63
C LEU A 178 7.20 0.09 14.51
N ASP A 179 7.05 -0.22 15.78
CA ASP A 179 8.22 -0.43 16.64
C ASP A 179 8.91 -1.76 16.32
N HIS A 180 10.12 -1.94 16.82
CA HIS A 180 10.94 -3.12 16.57
C HIS A 180 10.24 -4.42 16.97
N LYS A 181 9.63 -4.45 18.16
CA LYS A 181 8.94 -5.63 18.69
C LYS A 181 7.74 -6.00 17.80
N THR A 182 6.97 -5.02 17.40
CA THR A 182 5.83 -5.20 16.51
C THR A 182 6.28 -5.68 15.12
N SER A 183 7.40 -5.17 14.59
CA SER A 183 7.97 -5.64 13.33
C SER A 183 8.30 -7.13 13.36
N ILE A 184 8.89 -7.62 14.47
CA ILE A 184 9.20 -9.05 14.67
C ILE A 184 7.90 -9.87 14.76
N LEU A 185 6.89 -9.40 15.49
CA LEU A 185 5.61 -10.08 15.59
C LEU A 185 4.91 -10.21 14.23
N VAL A 186 4.96 -9.15 13.42
CA VAL A 186 4.38 -9.15 12.07
C VAL A 186 5.08 -10.16 11.17
N ILE A 187 6.41 -10.17 11.16
CA ILE A 187 7.14 -11.10 10.29
C ILE A 187 6.95 -12.56 10.71
N ASN A 188 6.87 -12.86 12.00
CA ASN A 188 6.56 -14.20 12.49
C ASN A 188 5.18 -14.69 11.99
N LYS A 189 4.18 -13.79 12.00
CA LYS A 189 2.85 -14.09 11.43
C LYS A 189 2.88 -14.30 9.92
N ILE A 190 3.67 -13.50 9.18
CA ILE A 190 3.81 -13.63 7.73
C ILE A 190 4.49 -14.94 7.35
N LEU A 191 5.51 -15.36 8.11
CA LEU A 191 6.28 -16.58 7.86
C LEU A 191 5.58 -17.83 8.41
N ASP A 192 4.53 -17.66 9.21
CA ASP A 192 3.92 -18.73 10.02
C ASP A 192 4.97 -19.54 10.80
N SER A 193 6.00 -18.85 11.29
CA SER A 193 7.14 -19.44 11.95
C SER A 193 7.94 -18.41 12.75
N ASP A 194 8.72 -18.87 13.73
CA ASP A 194 9.67 -18.01 14.44
C ASP A 194 10.79 -17.58 13.50
N ILE A 195 11.04 -16.28 13.42
CA ILE A 195 12.10 -15.64 12.63
C ILE A 195 13.50 -16.18 13.01
N MET A 196 13.70 -16.57 14.28
CA MET A 196 14.96 -17.16 14.77
C MET A 196 15.37 -18.44 14.03
N LYS A 197 14.45 -19.06 13.30
CA LYS A 197 14.78 -20.20 12.43
C LYS A 197 15.53 -19.80 11.16
N PHE A 198 15.47 -18.53 10.80
CA PHE A 198 15.99 -18.03 9.52
C PHE A 198 17.13 -17.03 9.66
N ILE A 199 17.23 -16.32 10.79
CA ILE A 199 18.13 -15.19 10.97
C ILE A 199 18.89 -15.34 12.29
N ASN A 200 20.17 -14.93 12.33
CA ASN A 200 20.95 -14.82 13.57
C ASN A 200 20.34 -13.73 14.47
N LYS A 201 20.37 -13.97 15.78
CA LYS A 201 19.87 -13.05 16.82
C LYS A 201 20.52 -11.66 16.74
N ASP A 202 21.77 -11.57 16.35
CA ASP A 202 22.52 -10.32 16.30
C ASP A 202 22.01 -9.38 15.20
N LEU A 203 21.54 -9.92 14.08
CA LEU A 203 20.87 -9.13 13.04
C LEU A 203 19.56 -8.49 13.51
N LEU A 204 18.92 -9.05 14.53
CA LEU A 204 17.72 -8.51 15.13
C LEU A 204 17.98 -7.39 16.16
N ASN A 205 19.23 -7.05 16.47
CA ASN A 205 19.55 -5.89 17.30
C ASN A 205 19.33 -4.56 16.57
N TYR A 206 19.23 -4.60 15.25
CA TYR A 206 18.93 -3.43 14.41
C TYR A 206 17.45 -3.38 14.02
N TYR A 207 16.88 -2.18 13.99
CA TYR A 207 15.54 -2.02 13.51
C TYR A 207 15.46 -2.33 12.01
N LEU A 208 14.60 -3.28 11.66
CA LEU A 208 14.23 -3.61 10.29
C LEU A 208 12.70 -3.69 10.18
N THR A 209 12.16 -3.23 9.07
CA THR A 209 10.73 -3.40 8.80
C THR A 209 10.40 -4.86 8.45
N PRO A 210 9.15 -5.32 8.63
CA PRO A 210 8.76 -6.68 8.26
C PRO A 210 9.09 -7.03 6.81
N GLY A 211 8.88 -6.09 5.88
CA GLY A 211 9.19 -6.30 4.46
C GLY A 211 10.69 -6.39 4.18
N GLN A 212 11.53 -5.62 4.89
CA GLN A 212 12.99 -5.73 4.77
C GLN A 212 13.49 -7.08 5.26
N ILE A 213 12.99 -7.54 6.41
CA ILE A 213 13.34 -8.84 6.96
C ILE A 213 12.91 -9.96 5.99
N TYR A 214 11.69 -9.90 5.49
CA TYR A 214 11.22 -10.89 4.51
C TYR A 214 12.10 -10.93 3.27
N TYR A 215 12.46 -9.76 2.73
CA TYR A 215 13.32 -9.66 1.55
C TYR A 215 14.70 -10.27 1.80
N LEU A 216 15.29 -10.02 2.96
CA LEU A 216 16.57 -10.63 3.35
C LEU A 216 16.46 -12.16 3.38
N ILE A 217 15.45 -12.70 4.04
CA ILE A 217 15.25 -14.16 4.13
C ILE A 217 15.11 -14.77 2.73
N GLU A 218 14.27 -14.19 1.87
CA GLU A 218 14.07 -14.72 0.50
C GLU A 218 15.34 -14.59 -0.34
N PHE A 219 16.08 -13.48 -0.23
CA PHE A 219 17.34 -13.30 -0.95
C PHE A 219 18.36 -14.38 -0.59
N PHE A 220 18.55 -14.67 0.69
CA PHE A 220 19.51 -15.69 1.15
C PHE A 220 19.05 -17.11 0.80
N LYS A 221 17.75 -17.40 0.84
CA LYS A 221 17.23 -18.68 0.34
C LYS A 221 17.56 -18.91 -1.12
N ILE A 222 17.44 -17.89 -1.96
CA ILE A 222 17.76 -17.98 -3.41
C ILE A 222 19.26 -18.23 -3.60
N GLN A 223 20.12 -17.58 -2.81
CA GLN A 223 21.56 -17.73 -2.88
C GLN A 223 22.08 -19.06 -2.25
N LYS A 224 21.19 -19.87 -1.65
CA LYS A 224 21.53 -21.09 -0.90
C LYS A 224 22.53 -20.82 0.26
N HIS A 225 22.49 -19.63 0.84
CA HIS A 225 23.25 -19.25 2.04
C HIS A 225 22.34 -19.25 3.25
N ASP A 226 22.87 -19.63 4.42
CA ASP A 226 22.14 -19.53 5.69
C ASP A 226 22.49 -18.20 6.37
N LEU A 227 21.47 -17.38 6.68
CA LEU A 227 21.64 -16.13 7.42
C LEU A 227 22.12 -16.34 8.87
N LYS A 228 22.14 -17.59 9.35
CA LYS A 228 22.66 -17.94 10.66
C LYS A 228 24.20 -17.96 10.72
N ASP A 229 24.84 -18.07 9.55
CA ASP A 229 26.27 -18.19 9.42
C ASP A 229 27.00 -16.82 9.33
N TYR A 230 26.21 -15.73 9.33
CA TYR A 230 26.73 -14.36 9.26
C TYR A 230 26.52 -13.65 10.61
N ASP A 231 27.65 -13.21 11.20
CA ASP A 231 27.73 -12.36 12.40
C ASP A 231 27.47 -10.88 12.07
#